data_2a69aed45ccc40dd7c3ed6b15a026f58
#
_entry.id   2a69aed45ccc40dd7c3ed6b15a026f58
#
_cell.length_a   1.000
_cell.length_b   1.000
_cell.length_c   1.000
_cell.angle_alpha   90.00
_cell.angle_beta   90.00
_cell.angle_gamma   90.00
#
_symmetry.space_group_name_H-M   'P 1'
#
loop_
_entity.id
_entity.type
_entity.pdbx_description
1 polymer ?
#
loop_
_entity_poly.entity_id
_entity_poly.type
_entity_poly.pdbx_seq_one_letter_code
_entity_poly.pdbx_strand_id
1 'polypeptide(L)'
;MCSSDLHVDGWDDPRLPTLVGARRRGYTPEGFRAFAERIGVSKADSWIDYSVLEDCMRDDLNARAERRIAVLDPLKLVIDNYPEGQEEECFAPNHPQKPELGKRAVPFSRELWIEREDFAENPPKGYFRLFPGNSVRLRYGFVVKCTGCEKDASGKVTAVHCEYFPDSKSGTPGADAYKVKGNLHWVSAAHAYACEVRLYDRLFREPNPGAGDRDYIADLNPQSKEIITACLEPALKQAKPEDRFQFERHGYFVADRMDSKPGAPVFSRAVTLKDSWAKG
;
A
#
# COMPACT_ATOMS: atom_id res chain seq x y z
N MET A 1 20.80 -12.87 28.26
CA MET A 1 20.16 -12.33 27.06
C MET A 1 19.13 -13.35 26.59
N CYS A 2 17.88 -12.96 26.46
CA CYS A 2 16.84 -13.85 25.98
C CYS A 2 17.03 -14.05 24.47
N SER A 3 16.94 -15.26 23.95
CA SER A 3 17.13 -15.54 22.50
C SER A 3 16.12 -14.80 21.59
N SER A 4 15.06 -14.23 22.17
CA SER A 4 14.11 -13.34 21.50
C SER A 4 14.72 -12.03 20.98
N ASP A 5 15.81 -11.57 21.57
CA ASP A 5 16.48 -10.30 21.23
C ASP A 5 17.14 -10.35 19.83
N LEU A 6 17.33 -11.56 19.29
CA LEU A 6 17.94 -11.77 17.96
C LEU A 6 16.92 -11.77 16.80
N HIS A 7 15.63 -11.93 17.10
CA HIS A 7 14.59 -12.14 16.07
C HIS A 7 13.54 -11.03 16.04
N VAL A 8 13.39 -10.28 17.14
CA VAL A 8 12.44 -9.17 17.28
C VAL A 8 13.11 -7.95 17.91
N ASP A 9 12.61 -6.76 17.59
CA ASP A 9 13.22 -5.47 17.97
C ASP A 9 12.87 -5.04 19.42
N GLY A 10 12.14 -5.85 20.16
CA GLY A 10 11.72 -5.57 21.55
C GLY A 10 10.25 -5.93 21.78
N TRP A 11 9.72 -5.65 22.98
CA TRP A 11 8.33 -5.96 23.34
C TRP A 11 7.28 -5.19 22.55
N ASP A 12 7.65 -4.08 21.95
CA ASP A 12 6.81 -3.25 21.10
C ASP A 12 6.98 -3.55 19.59
N ASP A 13 7.70 -4.63 19.24
CA ASP A 13 7.82 -5.08 17.86
C ASP A 13 6.43 -5.34 17.26
N PRO A 14 6.10 -4.70 16.12
CA PRO A 14 4.78 -4.85 15.48
C PRO A 14 4.39 -6.29 15.08
N ARG A 15 5.33 -7.23 15.09
CA ARG A 15 5.09 -8.65 14.78
C ARG A 15 4.66 -9.46 15.99
N LEU A 16 4.87 -8.93 17.20
CA LEU A 16 4.52 -9.62 18.44
C LEU A 16 3.03 -9.46 18.79
N PRO A 17 2.38 -10.48 19.36
CA PRO A 17 1.00 -10.42 19.83
C PRO A 17 0.87 -9.70 21.19
N THR A 18 1.68 -8.66 21.42
CA THR A 18 1.58 -7.79 22.59
C THR A 18 0.68 -6.59 22.28
N LEU A 19 0.02 -6.02 23.27
CA LEU A 19 -0.80 -4.82 23.06
C LEU A 19 0.02 -3.62 22.58
N VAL A 20 1.26 -3.50 23.06
CA VAL A 20 2.16 -2.42 22.64
C VAL A 20 2.66 -2.61 21.21
N GLY A 21 2.98 -3.85 20.82
CA GLY A 21 3.35 -4.21 19.45
C GLY A 21 2.18 -4.03 18.48
N ALA A 22 0.99 -4.52 18.86
CA ALA A 22 -0.23 -4.35 18.08
C ALA A 22 -0.59 -2.86 17.88
N ARG A 23 -0.48 -2.02 18.91
CA ARG A 23 -0.68 -0.59 18.80
C ARG A 23 0.33 0.05 17.85
N ARG A 24 1.61 -0.32 17.96
CA ARG A 24 2.67 0.17 17.07
C ARG A 24 2.45 -0.28 15.62
N ARG A 25 1.90 -1.49 15.41
CA ARG A 25 1.49 -1.99 14.11
C ARG A 25 0.32 -1.21 13.51
N GLY A 26 -0.42 -0.44 14.31
CA GLY A 26 -1.55 0.36 13.86
C GLY A 26 -2.91 -0.27 14.13
N TYR A 27 -2.97 -1.36 14.85
CA TYR A 27 -4.22 -1.97 15.31
C TYR A 27 -4.98 -1.02 16.23
N THR A 28 -6.30 -1.07 16.17
CA THR A 28 -7.18 -0.12 16.83
C THR A 28 -7.88 -0.76 18.02
N PRO A 29 -8.18 0.02 19.08
CA PRO A 29 -8.98 -0.47 20.20
C PRO A 29 -10.36 -0.98 19.76
N GLU A 30 -10.96 -0.33 18.75
CA GLU A 30 -12.26 -0.70 18.20
C GLU A 30 -12.21 -2.02 17.46
N GLY A 31 -11.16 -2.25 16.67
CA GLY A 31 -10.92 -3.54 16.02
C GLY A 31 -10.74 -4.67 17.04
N PHE A 32 -10.06 -4.41 18.16
CA PHE A 32 -9.96 -5.39 19.26
C PHE A 32 -11.30 -5.65 19.94
N ARG A 33 -12.14 -4.63 20.14
CA ARG A 33 -13.50 -4.83 20.68
C ARG A 33 -14.35 -5.68 19.73
N ALA A 34 -14.34 -5.34 18.45
CA ALA A 34 -15.04 -6.13 17.42
C ALA A 34 -14.55 -7.58 17.38
N PHE A 35 -13.25 -7.80 17.53
CA PHE A 35 -12.67 -9.13 17.63
C PHE A 35 -13.18 -9.87 18.88
N ALA A 36 -13.15 -9.25 20.06
CA ALA A 36 -13.64 -9.85 21.30
C ALA A 36 -15.13 -10.22 21.22
N GLU A 37 -15.95 -9.35 20.62
CA GLU A 37 -17.37 -9.61 20.39
C GLU A 37 -17.58 -10.77 19.41
N ARG A 38 -16.77 -10.84 18.34
CA ARG A 38 -16.88 -11.85 17.30
C ARG A 38 -16.51 -13.25 17.77
N ILE A 39 -15.49 -13.38 18.63
CA ILE A 39 -15.06 -14.66 19.20
C ILE A 39 -15.92 -15.09 20.38
N GLY A 40 -16.58 -14.14 21.05
CA GLY A 40 -17.41 -14.37 22.22
C GLY A 40 -16.61 -14.83 23.45
N VAL A 41 -17.34 -15.26 24.49
CA VAL A 41 -16.77 -15.80 25.74
C VAL A 41 -17.15 -17.27 25.85
N SER A 42 -16.14 -18.13 25.98
CA SER A 42 -16.32 -19.57 26.20
C SER A 42 -15.46 -20.04 27.38
N LYS A 43 -15.94 -21.08 28.08
CA LYS A 43 -15.15 -21.79 29.11
C LYS A 43 -14.23 -22.86 28.51
N ALA A 44 -14.44 -23.22 27.25
CA ALA A 44 -13.61 -24.20 26.55
C ALA A 44 -12.49 -23.46 25.80
N ASP A 45 -11.30 -24.05 25.82
CA ASP A 45 -10.20 -23.60 25.00
C ASP A 45 -10.57 -23.73 23.52
N SER A 46 -10.36 -22.67 22.76
CA SER A 46 -10.66 -22.64 21.34
C SER A 46 -9.49 -22.05 20.56
N TRP A 47 -9.20 -22.66 19.42
CA TRP A 47 -8.25 -22.12 18.46
C TRP A 47 -8.94 -21.08 17.59
N ILE A 48 -8.37 -19.88 17.55
CA ILE A 48 -8.88 -18.78 16.71
C ILE A 48 -7.78 -18.42 15.73
N ASP A 49 -8.08 -18.53 14.43
CA ASP A 49 -7.14 -18.13 13.39
C ASP A 49 -6.86 -16.61 13.48
N TYR A 50 -5.62 -16.24 13.33
CA TYR A 50 -5.18 -14.85 13.43
C TYR A 50 -5.85 -13.94 12.37
N SER A 51 -6.27 -14.50 11.23
CA SER A 51 -7.02 -13.79 10.19
C SER A 51 -8.31 -13.16 10.71
N VAL A 52 -8.95 -13.76 11.73
CA VAL A 52 -10.18 -13.20 12.34
C VAL A 52 -9.90 -11.85 13.00
N LEU A 53 -8.75 -11.69 13.67
CA LEU A 53 -8.32 -10.42 14.22
C LEU A 53 -7.98 -9.43 13.10
N GLU A 54 -7.24 -9.87 12.09
CA GLU A 54 -6.90 -9.02 10.94
C GLU A 54 -8.13 -8.53 10.18
N ASP A 55 -9.18 -9.37 10.06
CA ASP A 55 -10.45 -8.99 9.43
C ASP A 55 -11.16 -7.90 10.24
N CYS A 56 -11.22 -8.02 11.57
CA CYS A 56 -11.78 -6.98 12.42
C CYS A 56 -11.02 -5.65 12.29
N MET A 57 -9.69 -5.71 12.17
CA MET A 57 -8.87 -4.53 11.91
C MET A 57 -9.12 -3.92 10.53
N ARG A 58 -9.28 -4.76 9.48
CA ARG A 58 -9.63 -4.31 8.12
C ARG A 58 -10.96 -3.58 8.10
N ASP A 59 -11.97 -4.15 8.74
CA ASP A 59 -13.32 -3.58 8.78
C ASP A 59 -13.31 -2.21 9.46
N ASP A 60 -12.67 -2.09 10.63
CA ASP A 60 -12.57 -0.83 11.35
C ASP A 60 -11.77 0.23 10.56
N LEU A 61 -10.59 -0.15 10.05
CA LEU A 61 -9.74 0.75 9.27
C LEU A 61 -10.40 1.14 7.94
N ASN A 62 -11.16 0.24 7.30
CA ASN A 62 -11.88 0.57 6.07
C ASN A 62 -12.93 1.66 6.30
N ALA A 63 -13.57 1.65 7.44
CA ALA A 63 -14.58 2.64 7.79
C ALA A 63 -13.99 4.02 8.14
N ARG A 64 -12.73 4.10 8.59
CA ARG A 64 -12.17 5.34 9.16
C ARG A 64 -10.96 5.90 8.45
N ALA A 65 -10.10 5.05 7.89
CA ALA A 65 -8.84 5.50 7.30
C ALA A 65 -9.05 6.27 6.00
N GLU A 66 -8.45 7.43 5.92
CA GLU A 66 -8.40 8.19 4.67
C GLU A 66 -7.55 7.46 3.62
N ARG A 67 -7.93 7.62 2.35
CA ARG A 67 -7.22 7.03 1.22
C ARG A 67 -6.06 7.92 0.81
N ARG A 68 -4.92 7.31 0.54
CA ARG A 68 -3.71 8.00 0.06
C ARG A 68 -3.05 7.15 -1.02
N ILE A 69 -2.26 7.81 -1.86
CA ILE A 69 -1.51 7.16 -2.92
C ILE A 69 -0.07 6.97 -2.46
N ALA A 70 0.41 5.73 -2.54
CA ALA A 70 1.80 5.35 -2.33
C ALA A 70 2.21 4.37 -3.42
N VAL A 71 3.40 4.51 -3.95
CA VAL A 71 4.03 3.59 -4.91
C VAL A 71 5.16 2.89 -4.18
N LEU A 72 5.00 1.59 -3.94
CA LEU A 72 5.90 0.80 -3.09
C LEU A 72 7.12 0.27 -3.85
N ASP A 73 6.95 -0.14 -5.12
CA ASP A 73 8.05 -0.52 -6.02
C ASP A 73 8.02 0.38 -7.27
N PRO A 74 8.65 1.58 -7.18
CA PRO A 74 8.50 2.60 -8.19
C PRO A 74 9.17 2.24 -9.51
N LEU A 75 8.40 2.41 -10.59
CA LEU A 75 8.84 2.42 -11.98
C LEU A 75 8.49 3.78 -12.59
N LYS A 76 9.45 4.41 -13.26
CA LYS A 76 9.22 5.69 -13.91
C LYS A 76 8.27 5.53 -15.10
N LEU A 77 7.30 6.45 -15.22
CA LEU A 77 6.45 6.62 -16.39
C LEU A 77 6.66 8.04 -16.91
N VAL A 78 6.98 8.16 -18.19
CA VAL A 78 7.20 9.43 -18.89
C VAL A 78 6.05 9.64 -19.87
N ILE A 79 5.41 10.81 -19.82
CA ILE A 79 4.36 11.19 -20.76
C ILE A 79 4.98 12.08 -21.83
N ASP A 80 5.27 11.51 -22.99
CA ASP A 80 6.09 12.14 -24.02
C ASP A 80 5.45 13.40 -24.61
N ASN A 81 4.13 13.41 -24.78
CA ASN A 81 3.37 14.55 -25.31
C ASN A 81 2.83 15.50 -24.23
N TYR A 82 3.22 15.35 -22.95
CA TYR A 82 2.86 16.31 -21.92
C TYR A 82 3.89 17.46 -21.91
N PRO A 83 3.44 18.73 -21.93
CA PRO A 83 4.35 19.87 -22.01
C PRO A 83 5.34 19.87 -20.85
N GLU A 84 6.59 20.17 -21.16
CA GLU A 84 7.65 20.25 -20.17
C GLU A 84 7.40 21.43 -19.21
N GLY A 85 7.58 21.20 -17.92
CA GLY A 85 7.35 22.19 -16.87
C GLY A 85 5.87 22.49 -16.58
N GLN A 86 4.92 21.90 -17.32
CA GLN A 86 3.50 22.03 -17.00
C GLN A 86 3.14 21.12 -15.83
N GLU A 87 2.32 21.64 -14.94
CA GLU A 87 1.74 20.91 -13.81
C GLU A 87 0.25 21.16 -13.73
N GLU A 88 -0.49 20.15 -13.34
CA GLU A 88 -1.94 20.22 -13.15
C GLU A 88 -2.33 19.55 -11.84
N GLU A 89 -3.46 19.95 -11.28
CA GLU A 89 -4.05 19.26 -10.13
C GLU A 89 -5.11 18.26 -10.58
N CYS A 90 -4.98 17.04 -10.09
CA CYS A 90 -6.05 16.04 -10.07
C CYS A 90 -6.66 15.98 -8.68
N PHE A 91 -7.95 15.65 -8.55
CA PHE A 91 -8.62 15.64 -7.26
C PHE A 91 -9.05 14.24 -6.89
N ALA A 92 -8.55 13.76 -5.74
CA ALA A 92 -8.86 12.46 -5.18
C ALA A 92 -9.71 12.60 -3.91
N PRO A 93 -10.79 11.82 -3.74
CA PRO A 93 -11.57 11.84 -2.50
C PRO A 93 -10.71 11.30 -1.34
N ASN A 94 -10.82 11.93 -0.17
CA ASN A 94 -10.14 11.43 1.03
C ASN A 94 -10.74 10.12 1.53
N HIS A 95 -12.04 9.91 1.30
CA HIS A 95 -12.71 8.65 1.60
C HIS A 95 -13.87 8.40 0.62
N PRO A 96 -14.02 7.19 0.04
CA PRO A 96 -15.02 6.93 -1.00
C PRO A 96 -16.47 6.98 -0.48
N GLN A 97 -16.70 6.68 0.80
CA GLN A 97 -18.02 6.63 1.43
C GLN A 97 -18.29 7.82 2.35
N LYS A 98 -17.36 8.77 2.48
CA LYS A 98 -17.45 9.93 3.37
C LYS A 98 -17.14 11.22 2.61
N PRO A 99 -18.10 11.72 1.81
CA PRO A 99 -17.89 12.94 1.02
C PRO A 99 -17.56 14.17 1.89
N GLU A 100 -18.00 14.15 3.14
CA GLU A 100 -17.73 15.21 4.13
C GLU A 100 -16.25 15.38 4.46
N LEU A 101 -15.42 14.35 4.24
CA LEU A 101 -13.96 14.46 4.37
C LEU A 101 -13.31 15.18 3.18
N GLY A 102 -14.10 15.53 2.16
CA GLY A 102 -13.64 16.32 1.02
C GLY A 102 -12.69 15.56 0.09
N LYS A 103 -12.01 16.36 -0.74
CA LYS A 103 -11.02 15.90 -1.72
C LYS A 103 -9.69 16.59 -1.48
N ARG A 104 -8.63 15.96 -1.91
CA ARG A 104 -7.28 16.54 -1.93
C ARG A 104 -6.77 16.71 -3.35
N ALA A 105 -5.91 17.68 -3.54
CA ALA A 105 -5.16 17.86 -4.77
C ALA A 105 -4.03 16.83 -4.85
N VAL A 106 -3.90 16.19 -6.00
CA VAL A 106 -2.78 15.30 -6.34
C VAL A 106 -2.10 15.93 -7.56
N PRO A 107 -0.87 16.43 -7.41
CA PRO A 107 -0.18 17.10 -8.52
C PRO A 107 0.15 16.10 -9.62
N PHE A 108 -0.08 16.52 -10.87
CA PHE A 108 0.22 15.75 -12.07
C PHE A 108 1.30 16.46 -12.88
N SER A 109 2.28 15.72 -13.35
CA SER A 109 3.42 16.22 -14.11
C SER A 109 3.77 15.26 -15.24
N ARG A 110 4.73 15.64 -16.09
CA ARG A 110 5.21 14.82 -17.21
C ARG A 110 5.79 13.48 -16.76
N GLU A 111 6.52 13.46 -15.65
CA GLU A 111 7.11 12.25 -15.08
C GLU A 111 6.33 11.80 -13.84
N LEU A 112 6.03 10.52 -13.79
CA LEU A 112 5.26 9.89 -12.72
C LEU A 112 5.99 8.64 -12.22
N TRP A 113 5.68 8.22 -10.99
CA TRP A 113 5.99 6.90 -10.48
C TRP A 113 4.72 6.04 -10.49
N ILE A 114 4.82 4.84 -11.01
CA ILE A 114 3.78 3.79 -10.97
C ILE A 114 4.35 2.54 -10.32
N GLU A 115 3.51 1.58 -9.94
CA GLU A 115 4.00 0.28 -9.49
C GLU A 115 4.66 -0.48 -10.64
N ARG A 116 5.81 -1.10 -10.37
CA ARG A 116 6.50 -1.92 -11.35
C ARG A 116 5.63 -3.06 -11.88
N GLU A 117 4.82 -3.66 -11.01
CA GLU A 117 3.88 -4.73 -11.38
C GLU A 117 2.77 -4.26 -12.34
N ASP A 118 2.56 -2.95 -12.46
CA ASP A 118 1.56 -2.36 -13.36
C ASP A 118 2.03 -2.25 -14.81
N PHE A 119 3.27 -2.64 -15.09
CA PHE A 119 3.82 -2.72 -16.45
C PHE A 119 4.33 -4.11 -16.78
N ALA A 120 4.02 -4.60 -17.98
CA ALA A 120 4.59 -5.81 -18.56
C ALA A 120 4.83 -5.60 -20.04
N GLU A 121 6.07 -5.81 -20.53
CA GLU A 121 6.37 -5.73 -21.96
C GLU A 121 5.67 -6.84 -22.76
N ASN A 122 5.66 -8.05 -22.19
CA ASN A 122 5.00 -9.23 -22.75
C ASN A 122 3.95 -9.75 -21.76
N PRO A 123 2.74 -9.16 -21.76
CA PRO A 123 1.76 -9.44 -20.73
C PRO A 123 1.18 -10.85 -20.86
N PRO A 124 0.88 -11.54 -19.75
CA PRO A 124 0.13 -12.77 -19.78
C PRO A 124 -1.33 -12.54 -20.19
N LYS A 125 -2.02 -13.61 -20.64
CA LYS A 125 -3.44 -13.53 -20.99
C LYS A 125 -4.26 -13.02 -19.78
N GLY A 126 -5.10 -12.00 -20.03
CA GLY A 126 -5.94 -11.40 -18.97
C GLY A 126 -5.27 -10.29 -18.18
N TYR A 127 -4.10 -9.83 -18.57
CA TYR A 127 -3.46 -8.66 -17.97
C TYR A 127 -4.11 -7.37 -18.49
N PHE A 128 -4.71 -6.59 -17.61
CA PHE A 128 -5.43 -5.35 -17.94
C PHE A 128 -4.69 -4.08 -17.49
N ARG A 129 -3.40 -4.17 -17.22
CA ARG A 129 -2.54 -3.05 -16.85
C ARG A 129 -1.75 -2.55 -18.06
N LEU A 130 -0.66 -1.84 -17.86
CA LEU A 130 0.08 -1.17 -18.92
C LEU A 130 1.03 -2.12 -19.65
N PHE A 131 0.96 -2.08 -20.99
CA PHE A 131 1.90 -2.75 -21.91
C PHE A 131 1.92 -2.01 -23.24
N PRO A 132 2.96 -2.18 -24.09
CA PRO A 132 3.07 -1.48 -25.36
C PRO A 132 1.80 -1.60 -26.23
N GLY A 133 1.26 -0.44 -26.63
CA GLY A 133 0.03 -0.32 -27.42
C GLY A 133 -1.27 -0.31 -26.62
N ASN A 134 -1.26 -0.64 -25.32
CA ASN A 134 -2.45 -0.62 -24.48
C ASN A 134 -2.69 0.76 -23.84
N SER A 135 -3.95 1.05 -23.54
CA SER A 135 -4.37 2.25 -22.85
C SER A 135 -4.95 1.92 -21.48
N VAL A 136 -4.61 2.74 -20.50
CA VAL A 136 -5.09 2.63 -19.12
C VAL A 136 -5.45 4.02 -18.59
N ARG A 137 -6.26 4.07 -17.53
CA ARG A 137 -6.52 5.31 -16.81
C ARG A 137 -5.54 5.45 -15.64
N LEU A 138 -4.87 6.55 -15.58
CA LEU A 138 -4.23 7.01 -14.36
C LEU A 138 -5.32 7.52 -13.43
N ARG A 139 -5.44 6.89 -12.26
CA ARG A 139 -6.55 7.10 -11.32
C ARG A 139 -6.67 8.57 -10.94
N TYR A 140 -7.89 9.11 -11.01
CA TYR A 140 -8.18 10.55 -10.82
C TYR A 140 -7.59 11.50 -11.88
N GLY A 141 -6.74 10.99 -12.76
CA GLY A 141 -6.06 11.73 -13.80
C GLY A 141 -6.56 11.41 -15.20
N PHE A 142 -5.63 11.19 -16.10
CA PHE A 142 -5.85 11.04 -17.53
C PHE A 142 -5.81 9.58 -17.98
N VAL A 143 -6.30 9.33 -19.19
CA VAL A 143 -6.00 8.10 -19.92
C VAL A 143 -4.66 8.28 -20.61
N VAL A 144 -3.82 7.24 -20.54
CA VAL A 144 -2.53 7.18 -21.23
C VAL A 144 -2.45 5.91 -22.06
N LYS A 145 -1.72 5.98 -23.19
CA LYS A 145 -1.41 4.85 -24.06
C LYS A 145 0.10 4.59 -24.01
N CYS A 146 0.50 3.37 -23.70
CA CYS A 146 1.91 3.00 -23.70
C CYS A 146 2.47 2.93 -25.12
N THR A 147 3.57 3.63 -25.35
CA THR A 147 4.32 3.65 -26.61
C THR A 147 5.53 2.73 -26.59
N GLY A 148 6.11 2.48 -25.40
CA GLY A 148 7.28 1.64 -25.25
C GLY A 148 7.89 1.68 -23.85
N CYS A 149 9.12 1.17 -23.72
CA CYS A 149 9.88 1.24 -22.48
C CYS A 149 11.38 1.33 -22.73
N GLU A 150 12.11 1.86 -21.76
CA GLU A 150 13.56 1.84 -21.68
C GLU A 150 14.04 0.73 -20.76
N LYS A 151 15.24 0.22 -21.06
CA LYS A 151 15.88 -0.83 -20.27
C LYS A 151 17.33 -0.49 -19.97
N ASP A 152 17.80 -0.96 -18.85
CA ASP A 152 19.22 -0.93 -18.52
C ASP A 152 19.99 -2.06 -19.24
N ALA A 153 21.31 -2.08 -19.03
CA ALA A 153 22.21 -3.08 -19.63
C ALA A 153 21.90 -4.53 -19.20
N SER A 154 21.16 -4.73 -18.11
CA SER A 154 20.70 -6.04 -17.64
C SER A 154 19.37 -6.48 -18.26
N GLY A 155 18.72 -5.60 -19.03
CA GLY A 155 17.40 -5.82 -19.61
C GLY A 155 16.24 -5.48 -18.67
N LYS A 156 16.52 -4.93 -17.49
CA LYS A 156 15.50 -4.47 -16.54
C LYS A 156 14.88 -3.17 -17.03
N VAL A 157 13.54 -3.09 -17.02
CA VAL A 157 12.81 -1.87 -17.41
C VAL A 157 13.10 -0.77 -16.39
N THR A 158 13.52 0.39 -16.87
CA THR A 158 13.87 1.59 -16.10
C THR A 158 12.85 2.71 -16.25
N ALA A 159 12.21 2.83 -17.42
CA ALA A 159 11.15 3.79 -17.67
C ALA A 159 10.13 3.21 -18.66
N VAL A 160 8.89 3.68 -18.56
CA VAL A 160 7.81 3.39 -19.49
C VAL A 160 7.41 4.69 -20.15
N HIS A 161 7.24 4.68 -21.47
CA HIS A 161 6.84 5.81 -22.29
C HIS A 161 5.37 5.73 -22.64
N CYS A 162 4.67 6.84 -22.51
CA CYS A 162 3.23 6.95 -22.80
C CYS A 162 2.90 8.28 -23.47
N GLU A 163 1.79 8.28 -24.21
CA GLU A 163 1.07 9.46 -24.65
C GLU A 163 -0.20 9.61 -23.85
N TYR A 164 -0.53 10.80 -23.39
CA TYR A 164 -1.80 11.08 -22.71
C TYR A 164 -2.83 11.69 -23.66
N PHE A 165 -4.11 11.55 -23.30
CA PHE A 165 -5.23 12.17 -24.00
C PHE A 165 -5.73 13.37 -23.18
N PRO A 166 -5.51 14.61 -23.63
CA PRO A 166 -5.77 15.83 -22.84
C PRO A 166 -7.24 15.97 -22.39
N ASP A 167 -8.18 15.52 -23.19
CA ASP A 167 -9.63 15.59 -22.95
C ASP A 167 -10.16 14.44 -22.07
N SER A 168 -9.28 13.51 -21.64
CA SER A 168 -9.65 12.32 -20.85
C SER A 168 -9.60 12.53 -19.34
N LYS A 169 -9.33 13.74 -18.84
CA LYS A 169 -9.17 14.04 -17.41
C LYS A 169 -10.40 13.60 -16.61
N SER A 170 -10.18 12.83 -15.56
CA SER A 170 -11.26 12.37 -14.68
C SER A 170 -12.06 13.54 -14.09
N GLY A 171 -13.40 13.44 -14.18
CA GLY A 171 -14.29 14.50 -13.70
C GLY A 171 -14.54 15.63 -14.71
N THR A 172 -14.04 15.53 -15.95
CA THR A 172 -14.38 16.43 -17.05
C THR A 172 -15.36 15.80 -18.03
N PRO A 173 -16.08 16.59 -18.86
CA PRO A 173 -17.10 16.05 -19.77
C PRO A 173 -16.59 15.03 -20.79
N GLY A 174 -15.31 15.07 -21.18
CA GLY A 174 -14.71 14.13 -22.13
C GLY A 174 -14.26 12.78 -21.53
N ALA A 175 -14.19 12.69 -20.22
CA ALA A 175 -13.59 11.54 -19.54
C ALA A 175 -14.28 10.20 -19.81
N ASP A 176 -15.62 10.22 -19.96
CA ASP A 176 -16.43 9.01 -20.12
C ASP A 176 -16.38 8.42 -21.56
N ALA A 177 -15.86 9.18 -22.53
CA ALA A 177 -15.62 8.70 -23.87
C ALA A 177 -14.52 7.64 -23.93
N TYR A 178 -13.61 7.64 -22.97
CA TYR A 178 -12.46 6.73 -22.89
C TYR A 178 -12.79 5.49 -22.06
N LYS A 179 -13.20 4.41 -22.73
CA LYS A 179 -13.51 3.12 -22.09
C LYS A 179 -12.26 2.26 -22.02
N VAL A 180 -11.51 2.35 -20.91
CA VAL A 180 -10.33 1.52 -20.63
C VAL A 180 -10.59 0.62 -19.44
N LYS A 181 -9.98 -0.58 -19.44
CA LYS A 181 -10.15 -1.55 -18.33
C LYS A 181 -9.17 -1.34 -17.19
N GLY A 182 -7.95 -0.88 -17.51
CA GLY A 182 -6.89 -0.65 -16.51
C GLY A 182 -7.08 0.67 -15.77
N ASN A 183 -6.86 0.64 -14.45
CA ASN A 183 -6.86 1.83 -13.60
C ASN A 183 -5.67 1.73 -12.65
N LEU A 184 -4.65 2.58 -12.85
CA LEU A 184 -3.39 2.57 -12.12
C LEU A 184 -3.33 3.75 -11.16
N HIS A 185 -2.79 3.54 -9.96
CA HIS A 185 -2.40 4.63 -9.09
C HIS A 185 -0.98 5.11 -9.44
N TRP A 186 -0.67 6.32 -9.08
CA TRP A 186 0.55 7.00 -9.47
C TRP A 186 0.84 8.18 -8.54
N VAL A 187 2.09 8.63 -8.52
CA VAL A 187 2.49 9.88 -7.88
C VAL A 187 3.38 10.67 -8.83
N SER A 188 3.29 12.00 -8.81
CA SER A 188 4.17 12.87 -9.59
C SER A 188 5.61 12.72 -9.12
N ALA A 189 6.54 12.47 -10.05
CA ALA A 189 7.95 12.33 -9.72
C ALA A 189 8.57 13.64 -9.15
N ALA A 190 8.07 14.79 -9.61
CA ALA A 190 8.52 16.08 -9.13
C ALA A 190 8.06 16.39 -7.68
N HIS A 191 6.95 15.81 -7.22
CA HIS A 191 6.32 16.14 -5.95
C HIS A 191 6.36 15.00 -4.93
N ALA A 192 6.55 13.77 -5.39
CA ALA A 192 6.68 12.62 -4.50
C ALA A 192 7.90 12.76 -3.58
N TYR A 193 7.77 12.25 -2.39
CA TYR A 193 8.91 12.12 -1.49
C TYR A 193 9.21 10.66 -1.20
N ALA A 194 10.51 10.35 -1.08
CA ALA A 194 10.96 9.03 -0.68
C ALA A 194 10.71 8.83 0.81
N CYS A 195 10.12 7.69 1.16
CA CYS A 195 9.74 7.38 2.53
C CYS A 195 10.05 5.93 2.87
N GLU A 196 10.55 5.69 4.08
CA GLU A 196 10.68 4.33 4.61
C GLU A 196 9.30 3.74 4.88
N VAL A 197 9.06 2.58 4.30
CA VAL A 197 7.85 1.79 4.52
C VAL A 197 8.23 0.39 4.99
N ARG A 198 7.62 -0.04 6.09
CA ARG A 198 7.84 -1.35 6.71
C ARG A 198 6.66 -2.25 6.40
N LEU A 199 6.92 -3.30 5.66
CA LEU A 199 5.92 -4.30 5.32
C LEU A 199 6.03 -5.45 6.33
N TYR A 200 5.13 -5.44 7.30
CA TYR A 200 5.06 -6.51 8.29
C TYR A 200 4.15 -7.63 7.80
N ASP A 201 4.58 -8.87 8.06
CA ASP A 201 3.81 -10.09 7.90
C ASP A 201 3.73 -10.82 9.26
N ARG A 202 3.18 -12.02 9.29
CA ARG A 202 3.14 -12.87 10.49
C ARG A 202 4.55 -13.30 10.86
N LEU A 203 4.82 -13.29 12.18
CA LEU A 203 6.14 -13.65 12.70
C LEU A 203 6.49 -15.14 12.44
N PHE A 204 5.47 -16.00 12.39
CA PHE A 204 5.64 -17.42 12.17
C PHE A 204 5.00 -17.87 10.85
N ARG A 205 5.59 -18.89 10.21
CA ARG A 205 5.06 -19.53 9.00
C ARG A 205 3.94 -20.51 9.32
N GLU A 206 4.03 -21.12 10.51
CA GLU A 206 3.09 -22.13 10.97
C GLU A 206 1.98 -21.50 11.82
N PRO A 207 0.73 -21.96 11.68
CA PRO A 207 -0.37 -21.46 12.51
C PRO A 207 -0.20 -21.83 13.98
N ASN A 208 0.52 -22.93 14.31
CA ASN A 208 0.81 -23.38 15.66
C ASN A 208 2.32 -23.60 15.84
N PRO A 209 3.09 -22.53 16.10
CA PRO A 209 4.55 -22.62 16.24
C PRO A 209 4.96 -23.55 17.39
N GLY A 210 5.98 -24.37 17.16
CA GLY A 210 6.48 -25.32 18.17
C GLY A 210 5.60 -26.55 18.41
N ALA A 211 4.59 -26.80 17.59
CA ALA A 211 3.75 -27.98 17.72
C ALA A 211 4.55 -29.27 17.52
N GLY A 212 4.27 -30.31 18.35
CA GLY A 212 4.91 -31.62 18.25
C GLY A 212 6.39 -31.63 18.62
N ASP A 213 6.78 -30.92 19.67
CA ASP A 213 8.14 -30.83 20.22
C ASP A 213 9.16 -30.16 19.28
N ARG A 214 8.69 -29.45 18.22
CA ARG A 214 9.57 -28.65 17.37
C ARG A 214 10.03 -27.39 18.11
N ASP A 215 11.26 -26.96 17.82
CA ASP A 215 11.69 -25.63 18.25
C ASP A 215 10.89 -24.54 17.49
N TYR A 216 10.15 -23.69 18.21
CA TYR A 216 9.37 -22.60 17.61
C TYR A 216 10.24 -21.63 16.82
N ILE A 217 11.55 -21.56 17.08
CA ILE A 217 12.51 -20.72 16.33
C ILE A 217 12.61 -21.21 14.87
N ALA A 218 12.48 -22.52 14.63
CA ALA A 218 12.49 -23.08 13.29
C ALA A 218 11.27 -22.68 12.45
N ASP A 219 10.17 -22.31 13.11
CA ASP A 219 8.93 -21.88 12.47
C ASP A 219 8.89 -20.37 12.18
N LEU A 220 9.95 -19.62 12.54
CA LEU A 220 10.03 -18.18 12.26
C LEU A 220 9.95 -17.88 10.76
N ASN A 221 9.23 -16.82 10.42
CA ASN A 221 9.17 -16.28 9.08
C ASN A 221 10.30 -15.25 8.88
N PRO A 222 11.37 -15.56 8.13
CA PRO A 222 12.47 -14.63 7.88
C PRO A 222 12.04 -13.41 7.05
N GLN A 223 10.89 -13.47 6.37
CA GLN A 223 10.32 -12.37 5.59
C GLN A 223 9.20 -11.64 6.36
N SER A 224 9.13 -11.84 7.68
CA SER A 224 8.10 -11.19 8.52
C SER A 224 8.22 -9.67 8.60
N LYS A 225 9.36 -9.10 8.20
CA LYS A 225 9.63 -7.66 8.12
C LYS A 225 10.47 -7.37 6.88
N GLU A 226 9.94 -6.56 6.00
CA GLU A 226 10.65 -6.01 4.85
C GLU A 226 10.66 -4.49 4.97
N ILE A 227 11.80 -3.85 4.72
CA ILE A 227 11.95 -2.40 4.71
C ILE A 227 12.21 -1.97 3.28
N ILE A 228 11.37 -1.08 2.77
CA ILE A 228 11.46 -0.55 1.42
C ILE A 228 11.49 0.98 1.45
N THR A 229 11.95 1.58 0.36
CA THR A 229 11.79 3.00 0.09
C THR A 229 10.69 3.18 -0.95
N ALA A 230 9.58 3.76 -0.54
CA ALA A 230 8.43 4.03 -1.38
C ALA A 230 8.37 5.50 -1.83
N CYS A 231 7.67 5.77 -2.93
CA CYS A 231 7.34 7.11 -3.40
C CYS A 231 5.91 7.46 -3.00
N LEU A 232 5.74 8.47 -2.15
CA LEU A 232 4.46 8.84 -1.56
C LEU A 232 3.95 10.18 -2.09
N GLU A 233 2.61 10.33 -2.13
CA GLU A 233 1.98 11.62 -2.43
C GLU A 233 2.34 12.68 -1.36
N PRO A 234 2.44 13.98 -1.73
CA PRO A 234 2.90 15.05 -0.82
C PRO A 234 2.08 15.18 0.47
N ALA A 235 0.78 14.88 0.41
CA ALA A 235 -0.12 14.99 1.56
C ALA A 235 0.31 14.12 2.75
N LEU A 236 0.98 12.98 2.49
CA LEU A 236 1.47 12.07 3.52
C LEU A 236 2.69 12.61 4.29
N LYS A 237 3.40 13.61 3.76
CA LYS A 237 4.56 14.21 4.44
C LYS A 237 4.21 14.86 5.78
N GLN A 238 2.95 15.27 5.95
CA GLN A 238 2.43 15.93 7.14
C GLN A 238 1.79 14.95 8.14
N ALA A 239 1.86 13.64 7.87
CA ALA A 239 1.32 12.63 8.76
C ALA A 239 1.99 12.69 10.15
N LYS A 240 1.16 12.59 11.17
CA LYS A 240 1.59 12.56 12.57
C LYS A 240 1.74 11.10 13.03
N PRO A 241 2.56 10.83 14.04
CA PRO A 241 2.61 9.52 14.66
C PRO A 241 1.20 8.99 14.99
N GLU A 242 0.95 7.73 14.69
CA GLU A 242 -0.32 7.02 14.85
C GLU A 242 -1.44 7.41 13.85
N ASP A 243 -1.21 8.35 12.92
CA ASP A 243 -2.15 8.56 11.80
C ASP A 243 -2.22 7.30 10.93
N ARG A 244 -3.44 6.93 10.56
CA ARG A 244 -3.72 5.71 9.80
C ARG A 244 -4.33 6.05 8.46
N PHE A 245 -3.80 5.38 7.41
CA PHE A 245 -4.25 5.58 6.03
C PHE A 245 -4.45 4.25 5.33
N GLN A 246 -5.33 4.22 4.37
CA GLN A 246 -5.29 3.17 3.37
C GLN A 246 -4.39 3.64 2.22
N PHE A 247 -3.27 2.96 2.00
CA PHE A 247 -2.54 3.09 0.76
C PHE A 247 -3.31 2.31 -0.32
N GLU A 248 -3.84 3.03 -1.27
CA GLU A 248 -4.76 2.47 -2.27
C GLU A 248 -4.12 1.26 -2.97
N ARG A 249 -4.86 0.14 -3.05
CA ARG A 249 -4.44 -1.16 -3.56
C ARG A 249 -3.48 -1.98 -2.68
N HIS A 250 -2.83 -1.40 -1.67
CA HIS A 250 -1.81 -2.09 -0.87
C HIS A 250 -2.30 -2.57 0.49
N GLY A 251 -3.06 -1.76 1.20
CA GLY A 251 -3.49 -2.10 2.54
C GLY A 251 -3.63 -0.89 3.45
N TYR A 252 -3.64 -1.15 4.75
CA TYR A 252 -3.73 -0.12 5.77
C TYR A 252 -2.38 0.07 6.42
N PHE A 253 -2.01 1.33 6.57
CA PHE A 253 -0.70 1.74 7.09
C PHE A 253 -0.88 2.74 8.22
N VAL A 254 0.07 2.75 9.13
CA VAL A 254 0.16 3.68 10.25
C VAL A 254 1.50 4.42 10.19
N ALA A 255 1.50 5.71 10.48
CA ALA A 255 2.74 6.42 10.76
C ALA A 255 3.30 5.92 12.10
N ASP A 256 4.49 5.31 12.07
CA ASP A 256 5.12 4.69 13.24
C ASP A 256 5.24 5.71 14.38
N ARG A 257 4.79 5.32 15.57
CA ARG A 257 4.73 6.21 16.72
C ARG A 257 6.10 6.57 17.32
N MET A 258 7.10 5.73 17.11
CA MET A 258 8.44 5.88 17.69
C MET A 258 9.42 6.51 16.72
N ASP A 259 9.36 6.11 15.44
CA ASP A 259 10.38 6.45 14.46
C ASP A 259 9.96 7.59 13.51
N SER A 260 8.65 7.92 13.43
CA SER A 260 8.19 9.07 12.65
C SER A 260 8.62 10.39 13.28
N LYS A 261 9.07 11.31 12.42
CA LYS A 261 9.44 12.68 12.81
C LYS A 261 8.61 13.68 12.00
N PRO A 262 8.43 14.93 12.49
CA PRO A 262 7.76 15.97 11.70
C PRO A 262 8.40 16.13 10.32
N GLY A 263 7.60 16.00 9.26
CA GLY A 263 8.06 16.09 7.87
C GLY A 263 8.83 14.87 7.35
N ALA A 264 9.05 13.85 8.19
CA ALA A 264 9.72 12.60 7.83
C ALA A 264 9.04 11.40 8.53
N PRO A 265 7.79 11.10 8.18
CA PRO A 265 7.09 9.93 8.71
C PRO A 265 7.71 8.63 8.21
N VAL A 266 7.61 7.58 9.03
CA VAL A 266 7.89 6.19 8.67
C VAL A 266 6.57 5.44 8.73
N PHE A 267 6.24 4.68 7.70
CA PHE A 267 4.98 3.96 7.66
C PHE A 267 5.15 2.46 7.87
N SER A 268 4.27 1.89 8.67
CA SER A 268 4.20 0.46 8.94
C SER A 268 2.89 -0.12 8.42
N ARG A 269 2.95 -1.25 7.70
CA ARG A 269 1.74 -1.94 7.24
C ARG A 269 1.06 -2.63 8.41
N ALA A 270 -0.16 -2.20 8.71
CA ALA A 270 -1.01 -2.82 9.73
C ALA A 270 -1.60 -4.14 9.21
N VAL A 271 -2.38 -4.08 8.15
CA VAL A 271 -2.99 -5.23 7.47
C VAL A 271 -3.08 -5.00 5.96
N THR A 272 -3.09 -6.09 5.20
CA THR A 272 -3.36 -6.08 3.75
C THR A 272 -4.85 -5.83 3.47
N LEU A 273 -5.22 -5.50 2.22
CA LEU A 273 -6.63 -5.31 1.85
C LEU A 273 -7.45 -6.62 1.90
N LYS A 274 -6.79 -7.74 1.72
CA LYS A 274 -7.39 -9.09 1.78
C LYS A 274 -6.43 -9.98 2.53
N ASP A 275 -6.96 -11.03 3.15
CA ASP A 275 -6.10 -12.07 3.70
C ASP A 275 -5.24 -12.68 2.57
N SER A 276 -3.93 -12.52 2.69
CA SER A 276 -2.94 -13.06 1.77
C SER A 276 -2.21 -14.26 2.34
N TRP A 277 -2.58 -14.71 3.55
CA TRP A 277 -1.99 -15.88 4.16
C TRP A 277 -2.35 -17.13 3.35
N ALA A 278 -1.35 -17.78 2.78
CA ALA A 278 -1.55 -19.06 2.12
C ALA A 278 -1.98 -20.09 3.18
N LYS A 279 -3.23 -20.55 3.09
CA LYS A 279 -3.66 -21.73 3.83
C LYS A 279 -2.92 -22.89 3.18
N GLY A 280 -1.88 -23.38 3.88
CA GLY A 280 -1.14 -24.56 3.50
C GLY A 280 -2.02 -25.80 3.46
#